data_923767f0abad065b791d4b994795455f
#
_entry.id   923767f0abad065b791d4b994795455f
#
_cell.length_a   1.000
_cell.length_b   1.000
_cell.length_c   1.000
_cell.angle_alpha   90.00
_cell.angle_beta   90.00
_cell.angle_gamma   90.00
#
_symmetry.space_group_name_H-M   'P 1'
#
loop_
_entity.id
_entity.type
_entity.pdbx_description
1 polymer ?
#
loop_
_entity_poly.entity_id
_entity_poly.type
_entity_poly.pdbx_seq_one_letter_code
_entity_poly.pdbx_strand_id
1 'polypeptide(L)'
;NLTLSTQKIHPDKISIYMYDIGTYYEFDNWHIEAEYLYKTYAKNSFDDVHAFNAFVNYDLFIKKGLFQKISFLGRYDSMGDHSNGNADEDGKLYITDYSRQRVTGGVTLSFGKAFQADLRLNYEKYFYDKLSLAKESEQDKFVMELMVRF
;
A
#
# COMPACT_ATOMS: atom_id res chain seq x y z
N ASN A 1 8.68 -13.42 6.25
CA ASN A 1 7.51 -14.28 6.42
C ASN A 1 6.95 -14.64 5.04
N LEU A 2 6.58 -15.91 4.84
CA LEU A 2 5.87 -16.39 3.66
C LEU A 2 4.48 -16.83 4.10
N THR A 3 3.46 -16.20 3.55
CA THR A 3 2.07 -16.58 3.82
C THR A 3 1.44 -17.20 2.56
N LEU A 4 0.79 -18.32 2.73
CA LEU A 4 0.12 -19.07 1.68
C LEU A 4 -1.35 -19.22 2.05
N SER A 5 -2.25 -18.64 1.26
CA SER A 5 -3.68 -18.74 1.49
C SER A 5 -4.42 -19.23 0.24
N THR A 6 -5.44 -20.06 0.44
CA THR A 6 -6.34 -20.51 -0.62
C THR A 6 -7.77 -20.21 -0.24
N GLN A 7 -8.52 -19.55 -1.13
CA GLN A 7 -9.93 -19.27 -0.97
C GLN A 7 -10.72 -19.84 -2.15
N LYS A 8 -11.80 -20.56 -1.86
CA LYS A 8 -12.72 -21.10 -2.87
C LYS A 8 -13.96 -20.24 -2.95
N ILE A 9 -14.28 -19.73 -4.14
CA ILE A 9 -15.47 -18.90 -4.39
C ILE A 9 -16.49 -19.74 -5.19
N HIS A 10 -17.77 -19.72 -4.79
CA HIS A 10 -18.91 -20.34 -5.46
C HIS A 10 -19.62 -19.31 -6.38
N PRO A 11 -20.31 -19.70 -7.51
CA PRO A 11 -20.83 -21.03 -7.82
C PRO A 11 -19.88 -21.99 -8.55
N ASP A 12 -18.88 -21.51 -9.28
CA ASP A 12 -18.03 -22.38 -10.10
C ASP A 12 -16.70 -22.77 -9.45
N LYS A 13 -16.57 -22.62 -8.12
CA LYS A 13 -15.39 -23.03 -7.32
C LYS A 13 -14.06 -22.68 -7.99
N ILE A 14 -13.86 -21.39 -8.29
CA ILE A 14 -12.57 -20.90 -8.76
C ILE A 14 -11.62 -20.89 -7.56
N SER A 15 -10.53 -21.64 -7.65
CA SER A 15 -9.48 -21.61 -6.63
C SER A 15 -8.59 -20.38 -6.86
N ILE A 16 -8.34 -19.64 -5.79
CA ILE A 16 -7.43 -18.50 -5.76
C ILE A 16 -6.18 -18.95 -5.00
N TYR A 17 -5.02 -18.66 -5.56
CA TYR A 17 -3.73 -18.87 -4.92
C TYR A 17 -3.10 -17.51 -4.68
N MET A 18 -2.67 -17.27 -3.45
CA MET A 18 -1.98 -16.05 -3.06
C MET A 18 -0.65 -16.41 -2.42
N TYR A 19 0.38 -15.70 -2.84
CA TYR A 19 1.72 -15.80 -2.31
C TYR A 19 2.13 -14.41 -1.83
N ASP A 20 2.62 -14.36 -0.62
CA ASP A 20 3.06 -13.14 0.00
C ASP A 20 4.46 -13.35 0.58
N ILE A 21 5.37 -12.43 0.27
CA ILE A 21 6.71 -12.40 0.85
C ILE A 21 7.00 -10.98 1.33
N GLY A 22 7.23 -10.86 2.63
CA GLY A 22 7.55 -9.60 3.27
C GLY A 22 8.85 -9.65 4.04
N THR A 23 9.54 -8.54 4.10
CA THR A 23 10.74 -8.33 4.90
C THR A 23 10.69 -6.99 5.59
N TYR A 24 11.29 -6.92 6.76
CA TYR A 24 11.53 -5.67 7.45
C TYR A 24 12.95 -5.62 8.00
N TYR A 25 13.47 -4.41 8.13
CA TYR A 25 14.78 -4.17 8.69
C TYR A 25 14.76 -2.92 9.57
N GLU A 26 15.27 -3.06 10.79
CA GLU A 26 15.41 -1.97 11.75
C GLU A 26 16.88 -1.77 12.06
N PHE A 27 17.36 -0.54 11.94
CA PHE A 27 18.72 -0.15 12.23
C PHE A 27 18.75 1.29 12.78
N ASP A 28 19.23 1.45 13.99
CA ASP A 28 19.24 2.74 14.69
C ASP A 28 17.87 3.43 14.68
N ASN A 29 17.75 4.50 13.90
CA ASN A 29 16.53 5.30 13.74
C ASN A 29 15.78 4.97 12.43
N TRP A 30 16.24 3.98 11.68
CA TRP A 30 15.65 3.57 10.42
C TRP A 30 14.75 2.36 10.60
N HIS A 31 13.59 2.43 9.96
CA HIS A 31 12.70 1.30 9.80
C HIS A 31 12.35 1.17 8.32
N ILE A 32 12.62 0.02 7.74
CA ILE A 32 12.43 -0.27 6.31
C ILE A 32 11.61 -1.54 6.20
N GLU A 33 10.53 -1.49 5.43
CA GLU A 33 9.73 -2.66 5.08
C GLU A 33 9.53 -2.77 3.58
N ALA A 34 9.41 -3.99 3.10
CA ALA A 34 9.01 -4.29 1.74
C ALA A 34 8.18 -5.57 1.71
N GLU A 35 7.14 -5.58 0.89
CA GLU A 35 6.24 -6.70 0.72
C GLU A 35 5.89 -6.86 -0.76
N TYR A 36 5.89 -8.10 -1.23
CA TYR A 36 5.43 -8.46 -2.55
C TYR A 36 4.33 -9.50 -2.44
N LEU A 37 3.24 -9.25 -3.12
CA LEU A 37 2.08 -10.13 -3.18
C LEU A 37 1.83 -10.54 -4.63
N TYR A 38 1.64 -11.84 -4.84
CA TYR A 38 1.22 -12.42 -6.11
C TYR A 38 -0.07 -13.19 -5.90
N LYS A 39 -1.05 -12.94 -6.75
CA LYS A 39 -2.36 -13.59 -6.74
C LYS A 39 -2.66 -14.17 -8.10
N THR A 40 -2.99 -15.45 -8.15
CA THR A 40 -3.35 -16.16 -9.37
C THR A 40 -4.64 -16.95 -9.20
N TYR A 41 -5.31 -17.26 -10.30
CA TYR A 41 -6.59 -17.92 -10.32
C TYR A 41 -6.51 -19.23 -11.12
N ALA A 42 -7.17 -20.28 -10.61
CA ALA A 42 -7.28 -21.54 -11.32
C ALA A 42 -8.02 -21.34 -12.66
N LYS A 43 -7.57 -22.09 -13.68
CA LYS A 43 -8.17 -22.10 -15.02
C LYS A 43 -8.07 -20.77 -15.78
N ASN A 44 -7.14 -19.87 -15.41
CA ASN A 44 -6.97 -18.55 -16.04
C ASN A 44 -8.29 -17.73 -16.13
N SER A 45 -9.19 -17.92 -15.15
CA SER A 45 -10.49 -17.26 -15.13
C SER A 45 -10.40 -15.75 -14.91
N PHE A 46 -9.26 -15.28 -14.38
CA PHE A 46 -8.94 -13.87 -14.14
C PHE A 46 -7.44 -13.69 -14.40
N ASP A 47 -7.02 -12.48 -14.69
CA ASP A 47 -5.61 -12.17 -14.79
C ASP A 47 -4.90 -12.31 -13.43
N ASP A 48 -3.65 -12.70 -13.51
CA ASP A 48 -2.77 -12.71 -12.35
C ASP A 48 -2.48 -11.27 -11.91
N VAL A 49 -2.45 -11.06 -10.61
CA VAL A 49 -2.26 -9.73 -10.02
C VAL A 49 -1.00 -9.72 -9.17
N HIS A 50 -0.17 -8.72 -9.43
CA HIS A 50 1.01 -8.43 -8.65
C HIS A 50 0.81 -7.14 -7.86
N ALA A 51 1.19 -7.16 -6.60
CA ALA A 51 1.25 -5.95 -5.79
C ALA A 51 2.59 -5.88 -5.08
N PHE A 52 3.11 -4.68 -4.95
CA PHE A 52 4.34 -4.42 -4.22
C PHE A 52 4.15 -3.17 -3.36
N ASN A 53 4.60 -3.24 -2.13
CA ASN A 53 4.75 -2.08 -1.28
C ASN A 53 6.14 -2.04 -0.64
N ALA A 54 6.65 -0.85 -0.44
CA ALA A 54 7.85 -0.63 0.35
C ALA A 54 7.72 0.70 1.06
N PHE A 55 8.17 0.77 2.31
CA PHE A 55 8.32 2.03 2.98
C PHE A 55 9.61 2.13 3.77
N VAL A 56 10.05 3.35 3.96
CA VAL A 56 11.17 3.72 4.81
C VAL A 56 10.70 4.79 5.79
N ASN A 57 11.01 4.61 7.04
CA ASN A 57 10.80 5.61 8.09
C ASN A 57 12.12 5.92 8.78
N TYR A 58 12.36 7.20 9.01
CA TYR A 58 13.51 7.68 9.77
C TYR A 58 13.03 8.52 10.95
N ASP A 59 13.42 8.15 12.15
CA ASP A 59 13.04 8.78 13.40
C ASP A 59 14.16 9.68 13.93
N LEU A 60 13.92 10.97 13.98
CA LEU A 60 14.81 11.96 14.59
C LEU A 60 14.32 12.30 16.01
N PHE A 61 15.03 11.81 17.02
CA PHE A 61 14.72 12.11 18.42
C PHE A 61 15.25 13.47 18.85
N ILE A 62 14.39 14.30 19.45
CA ILE A 62 14.71 15.66 19.88
C ILE A 62 14.77 15.68 21.41
N LYS A 63 15.94 16.01 21.96
CA LYS A 63 16.17 16.00 23.42
C LYS A 63 15.58 17.22 24.14
N LYS A 64 15.36 18.32 23.45
CA LYS A 64 14.89 19.59 24.02
C LYS A 64 13.85 20.23 23.09
N GLY A 65 12.79 20.79 23.66
CA GLY A 65 11.76 21.51 22.92
C GLY A 65 10.37 20.93 23.09
N LEU A 66 9.48 21.35 22.22
CA LEU A 66 8.07 20.96 22.20
C LEU A 66 7.88 19.55 21.60
N PHE A 67 8.72 19.20 20.63
CA PHE A 67 8.69 17.92 19.95
C PHE A 67 9.61 16.91 20.66
N GLN A 68 9.19 15.68 20.74
CA GLN A 68 10.02 14.56 21.21
C GLN A 68 10.67 13.82 20.05
N LYS A 69 9.94 13.73 18.93
CA LYS A 69 10.37 13.00 17.76
C LYS A 69 9.80 13.63 16.50
N ILE A 70 10.58 13.63 15.44
CA ILE A 70 10.15 13.91 14.07
C ILE A 70 10.43 12.65 13.26
N SER A 71 9.40 12.09 12.65
CA SER A 71 9.51 10.91 11.78
C SER A 71 9.31 11.33 10.33
N PHE A 72 10.18 10.89 9.45
CA PHE A 72 10.09 11.09 8.00
C PHE A 72 9.68 9.78 7.35
N LEU A 73 8.63 9.81 6.53
CA LEU A 73 8.10 8.67 5.81
C LEU A 73 8.30 8.84 4.30
N GLY A 74 8.85 7.81 3.68
CA GLY A 74 8.77 7.59 2.24
C GLY A 74 8.11 6.24 1.97
N ARG A 75 7.09 6.18 1.10
CA ARG A 75 6.38 4.94 0.77
C ARG A 75 6.12 4.85 -0.72
N TYR A 76 6.27 3.67 -1.26
CA TYR A 76 5.90 3.31 -2.62
C TYR A 76 4.96 2.12 -2.61
N ASP A 77 3.87 2.22 -3.35
CA ASP A 77 2.92 1.13 -3.57
C ASP A 77 2.71 0.97 -5.07
N SER A 78 2.59 -0.25 -5.53
CA SER A 78 2.19 -0.57 -6.91
C SER A 78 1.23 -1.75 -6.93
N MET A 79 0.33 -1.75 -7.90
CA MET A 79 -0.62 -2.82 -8.13
C MET A 79 -0.81 -3.00 -9.64
N GLY A 80 -0.80 -4.25 -10.09
CA GLY A 80 -1.05 -4.62 -11.47
C GLY A 80 -2.54 -4.55 -11.87
N ASP A 81 -2.81 -4.82 -13.13
CA ASP A 81 -4.15 -4.85 -13.69
C ASP A 81 -5.03 -5.92 -13.03
N HIS A 82 -6.32 -5.61 -12.94
CA HIS A 82 -7.34 -6.56 -12.49
C HIS A 82 -8.38 -6.78 -13.60
N SER A 83 -8.75 -8.04 -13.83
CA SER A 83 -9.84 -8.41 -14.73
C SER A 83 -11.12 -8.76 -13.95
N ASN A 84 -12.26 -8.73 -14.64
CA ASN A 84 -13.55 -9.15 -14.08
C ASN A 84 -13.89 -10.60 -14.39
N GLY A 85 -12.99 -11.37 -15.04
CA GLY A 85 -13.21 -12.76 -15.45
C GLY A 85 -13.97 -12.93 -16.76
N ASN A 86 -14.43 -11.85 -17.40
CA ASN A 86 -15.01 -11.90 -18.74
C ASN A 86 -13.90 -11.75 -19.79
N ALA A 87 -14.06 -12.43 -20.91
CA ALA A 87 -13.13 -12.36 -22.03
C ALA A 87 -13.84 -11.82 -23.29
N ASP A 88 -13.06 -11.23 -24.18
CA ASP A 88 -13.50 -10.86 -25.52
C ASP A 88 -13.57 -12.07 -26.47
N GLU A 89 -13.92 -11.86 -27.73
CA GLU A 89 -14.05 -12.91 -28.76
C GLU A 89 -12.72 -13.64 -29.02
N ASP A 90 -11.59 -12.99 -28.76
CA ASP A 90 -10.25 -13.54 -28.91
C ASP A 90 -9.76 -14.26 -27.63
N GLY A 91 -10.59 -14.31 -26.59
CA GLY A 91 -10.27 -14.94 -25.31
C GLY A 91 -9.40 -14.07 -24.38
N LYS A 92 -9.20 -12.79 -24.70
CA LYS A 92 -8.47 -11.85 -23.86
C LYS A 92 -9.38 -11.30 -22.75
N LEU A 93 -8.95 -11.39 -21.51
CA LEU A 93 -9.70 -10.90 -20.36
C LEU A 93 -9.88 -9.38 -20.37
N TYR A 94 -11.08 -8.93 -20.04
CA TYR A 94 -11.36 -7.50 -19.87
C TYR A 94 -10.71 -6.99 -18.57
N ILE A 95 -9.88 -5.95 -18.70
CA ILE A 95 -9.30 -5.27 -17.57
C ILE A 95 -10.31 -4.24 -17.04
N THR A 96 -10.67 -4.37 -15.77
CA THR A 96 -11.65 -3.52 -15.08
C THR A 96 -11.02 -2.53 -14.13
N ASP A 97 -9.80 -2.79 -13.68
CA ASP A 97 -9.03 -1.91 -12.80
C ASP A 97 -7.57 -1.94 -13.27
N TYR A 98 -7.12 -0.84 -13.86
CA TYR A 98 -5.78 -0.76 -14.43
C TYR A 98 -4.71 -0.57 -13.38
N SER A 99 -3.49 -0.94 -13.75
CA SER A 99 -2.33 -0.81 -12.91
C SER A 99 -2.15 0.64 -12.44
N ARG A 100 -1.74 0.77 -11.20
CA ARG A 100 -1.49 2.04 -10.57
C ARG A 100 -0.33 1.98 -9.61
N GLN A 101 0.28 3.11 -9.42
CA GLN A 101 1.36 3.31 -8.48
C GLN A 101 1.04 4.50 -7.58
N ARG A 102 1.53 4.46 -6.36
CA ARG A 102 1.43 5.56 -5.40
C ARG A 102 2.78 5.81 -4.76
N VAL A 103 3.18 7.06 -4.71
CA VAL A 103 4.31 7.52 -3.90
C VAL A 103 3.76 8.39 -2.77
N THR A 104 4.15 8.11 -1.54
CA THR A 104 3.78 8.91 -0.38
C THR A 104 5.03 9.44 0.28
N GLY A 105 5.09 10.76 0.51
CA GLY A 105 6.06 11.41 1.36
C GLY A 105 5.37 12.01 2.57
N GLY A 106 5.96 11.88 3.76
CA GLY A 106 5.30 12.35 4.97
C GLY A 106 6.23 12.74 6.10
N VAL A 107 5.68 13.52 7.03
CA VAL A 107 6.33 13.91 8.28
C VAL A 107 5.33 13.72 9.42
N THR A 108 5.80 13.09 10.50
CA THR A 108 5.05 13.00 11.75
C THR A 108 5.80 13.76 12.85
N LEU A 109 5.10 14.71 13.47
CA LEU A 109 5.59 15.48 14.61
C LEU A 109 4.99 14.89 15.87
N SER A 110 5.81 14.27 16.72
CA SER A 110 5.38 13.70 17.99
C SER A 110 5.65 14.68 19.12
N PHE A 111 4.58 15.04 19.82
CA PHE A 111 4.60 15.89 20.99
C PHE A 111 4.47 15.04 22.25
N GLY A 112 5.02 15.46 23.35
CA GLY A 112 4.71 14.80 24.59
C GLY A 112 5.61 15.17 25.76
N LYS A 113 4.99 15.66 26.81
CA LYS A 113 5.41 15.52 28.21
C LYS A 113 4.21 15.48 29.14
N ALA A 114 3.13 16.19 28.78
CA ALA A 114 1.90 16.22 29.55
C ALA A 114 0.75 15.42 28.89
N PHE A 115 0.77 15.30 27.57
CA PHE A 115 -0.13 14.47 26.76
C PHE A 115 0.63 13.99 25.53
N GLN A 116 0.26 12.83 25.03
CA GLN A 116 0.87 12.31 23.78
C GLN A 116 0.01 12.74 22.60
N ALA A 117 0.59 13.46 21.67
CA ALA A 117 -0.06 13.82 20.41
C ALA A 117 0.90 13.66 19.24
N ASP A 118 0.39 13.16 18.14
CA ASP A 118 1.09 13.04 16.87
C ASP A 118 0.34 13.85 15.81
N LEU A 119 1.03 14.80 15.16
CA LEU A 119 0.55 15.48 13.97
C LEU A 119 1.24 14.87 12.76
N ARG A 120 0.47 14.21 11.91
CA ARG A 120 0.95 13.57 10.67
C ARG A 120 0.53 14.40 9.48
N LEU A 121 1.49 14.66 8.59
CA LEU A 121 1.31 15.40 7.34
C LEU A 121 1.88 14.55 6.22
N ASN A 122 1.02 14.07 5.31
CA ASN A 122 1.41 13.22 4.19
C ASN A 122 0.93 13.84 2.88
N TYR A 123 1.73 13.70 1.84
CA TYR A 123 1.34 13.93 0.47
C TYR A 123 1.40 12.61 -0.30
N GLU A 124 0.31 12.27 -0.99
CA GLU A 124 0.18 11.08 -1.82
C GLU A 124 0.09 11.49 -3.29
N LYS A 125 0.98 10.96 -4.11
CA LYS A 125 1.00 11.11 -5.56
C LYS A 125 0.64 9.80 -6.23
N TYR A 126 -0.37 9.83 -7.11
CA TYR A 126 -0.85 8.66 -7.83
C TYR A 126 -0.43 8.72 -9.31
N PHE A 127 -0.09 7.56 -9.85
CA PHE A 127 0.23 7.34 -11.26
C PHE A 127 -0.62 6.20 -11.79
N TYR A 128 -1.29 6.42 -12.92
CA TYR A 128 -2.20 5.46 -13.54
C TYR A 128 -1.79 5.20 -14.98
N ASP A 129 -1.89 3.96 -15.43
CA ASP A 129 -1.70 3.62 -16.84
C ASP A 129 -2.84 4.19 -17.70
N LYS A 130 -4.07 4.23 -17.13
CA LYS A 130 -5.22 4.87 -17.76
C LYS A 130 -5.97 5.76 -16.77
N LEU A 131 -5.76 7.05 -16.90
CA LEU A 131 -6.32 8.07 -16.00
C LEU A 131 -7.88 8.09 -16.02
N SER A 132 -8.52 7.67 -17.12
CA SER A 132 -9.97 7.63 -17.25
C SER A 132 -10.69 6.67 -16.29
N LEU A 133 -9.93 5.76 -15.65
CA LEU A 133 -10.45 4.82 -14.66
C LEU A 133 -9.97 5.11 -13.23
N ALA A 134 -9.28 6.23 -13.03
CA ALA A 134 -8.86 6.66 -11.70
C ALA A 134 -10.08 6.93 -10.81
N LYS A 135 -10.08 6.35 -9.62
CA LYS A 135 -11.12 6.60 -8.61
C LYS A 135 -10.87 7.94 -7.93
N GLU A 136 -11.93 8.66 -7.57
CA GLU A 136 -11.81 9.94 -6.85
C GLU A 136 -11.00 9.82 -5.53
N SER A 137 -11.15 8.70 -4.84
CA SER A 137 -10.40 8.42 -3.59
C SER A 137 -8.91 8.15 -3.80
N GLU A 138 -8.49 7.90 -5.02
CA GLU A 138 -7.13 7.51 -5.39
C GLU A 138 -6.48 8.58 -6.29
N GLN A 139 -6.76 9.85 -6.03
CA GLN A 139 -6.12 11.00 -6.67
C GLN A 139 -5.05 11.62 -5.76
N ASP A 140 -4.20 12.46 -6.34
CA ASP A 140 -3.21 13.22 -5.58
C ASP A 140 -3.88 13.95 -4.43
N LYS A 141 -3.37 13.76 -3.21
CA LYS A 141 -3.97 14.37 -2.04
C LYS A 141 -2.96 14.69 -0.95
N PHE A 142 -3.31 15.68 -0.17
CA PHE A 142 -2.66 15.99 1.09
C PHE A 142 -3.52 15.47 2.24
N VAL A 143 -2.90 14.74 3.16
CA VAL A 143 -3.57 14.18 4.34
C VAL A 143 -2.95 14.77 5.59
N MET A 144 -3.78 15.36 6.45
CA MET A 144 -3.39 15.83 7.77
C MET A 144 -4.19 15.07 8.82
N GLU A 145 -3.51 14.49 9.78
CA GLU A 145 -4.11 13.70 10.85
C GLU A 145 -3.53 14.13 12.20
N LEU A 146 -4.41 14.37 13.17
CA LEU A 146 -4.04 14.64 14.55
C LEU A 146 -4.53 13.49 15.43
N MET A 147 -3.60 12.81 16.07
CA MET A 147 -3.86 11.71 16.99
C MET A 147 -3.49 12.14 18.41
N VAL A 148 -4.44 12.08 19.34
CA VAL A 148 -4.21 12.44 20.75
C VAL A 148 -4.51 11.23 21.63
N ARG A 149 -3.61 10.95 22.58
CA ARG A 149 -3.74 9.87 23.56
C ARG A 149 -3.74 10.44 24.97
N PHE A 150 -4.74 10.02 25.76
CA PHE A 150 -4.95 10.41 27.17
C PHE A 150 -4.60 9.28 28.11
#